data_01a1e284ebf047a2b6db12776a15215c
#
_entry.id   01a1e284ebf047a2b6db12776a15215c
#
_cell.length_a   1.000
_cell.length_b   1.000
_cell.length_c   1.000
_cell.angle_alpha   90.00
_cell.angle_beta   90.00
_cell.angle_gamma   90.00
#
_symmetry.space_group_name_H-M   'P 1'
#
loop_
_entity.id
_entity.type
_entity.pdbx_description
1 polymer ?
#
loop_
_entity_poly.entity_id
_entity_poly.type
_entity_poly.pdbx_seq_one_letter_code
_entity_poly.pdbx_strand_id
1 'polypeptide(L)'
;MALSNIEKHYNKHPEDKRLLRRHGIVEFQTTMHHLHRFLKPGYQLLDIGAGTGRYTSALMAEGYDVKAVELVKRNINVFLEREPTANVVQGDARNMPFIPTDSADLTLLLGPLYHLMGDSEKLKALNEAKRVTKSGGLIFVAYLMNEYSILSYCFDEDRISDLLEKGLVDRNFHIQAQPDELYDYVRIDDINRLNQAAGLERVTIFSPDGASDYMRTRLNRMSDETFALFIEYQKTISERPDLIGAGSHVVDVVRVG
;
A
#
# COMPACT_ATOMS: atom_id res chain seq x y z
N MET A 1 -23.31 6.61 -13.67
CA MET A 1 -21.97 7.23 -13.77
C MET A 1 -21.03 6.24 -14.46
N ALA A 2 -20.07 6.75 -15.26
CA ALA A 2 -19.06 5.88 -15.85
C ALA A 2 -18.11 5.40 -14.73
N LEU A 3 -17.69 4.09 -14.80
CA LEU A 3 -16.73 3.52 -13.87
C LEU A 3 -15.37 4.25 -14.01
N SER A 4 -14.70 4.50 -12.88
CA SER A 4 -13.32 4.99 -12.86
C SER A 4 -12.36 3.98 -13.45
N ASN A 5 -11.14 4.40 -13.80
CA ASN A 5 -10.11 3.45 -14.31
C ASN A 5 -9.76 2.39 -13.25
N ILE A 6 -9.76 2.75 -11.98
CA ILE A 6 -9.57 1.84 -10.86
C ILE A 6 -10.67 0.76 -10.83
N GLU A 7 -11.94 1.18 -10.86
CA GLU A 7 -13.06 0.23 -10.86
C GLU A 7 -13.04 -0.68 -12.08
N LYS A 8 -12.71 -0.16 -13.27
CA LYS A 8 -12.57 -0.97 -14.49
C LYS A 8 -11.46 -2.01 -14.35
N HIS A 9 -10.31 -1.63 -13.76
CA HIS A 9 -9.18 -2.52 -13.55
C HIS A 9 -9.54 -3.65 -12.60
N TYR A 10 -10.00 -3.34 -11.39
CA TYR A 10 -10.32 -4.34 -10.37
C TYR A 10 -11.53 -5.21 -10.72
N ASN A 11 -12.45 -4.72 -11.55
CA ASN A 11 -13.52 -5.54 -12.11
C ASN A 11 -13.00 -6.61 -13.09
N LYS A 12 -11.88 -6.37 -13.77
CA LYS A 12 -11.25 -7.32 -14.72
C LYS A 12 -10.17 -8.19 -14.07
N HIS A 13 -9.43 -7.66 -13.10
CA HIS A 13 -8.27 -8.30 -12.46
C HIS A 13 -8.49 -8.42 -10.96
N PRO A 14 -9.04 -9.55 -10.48
CA PRO A 14 -9.31 -9.76 -9.07
C PRO A 14 -8.03 -9.74 -8.21
N GLU A 15 -7.99 -8.87 -7.21
CA GLU A 15 -6.88 -8.76 -6.25
C GLU A 15 -6.84 -9.89 -5.21
N ASP A 16 -7.92 -10.65 -5.07
CA ASP A 16 -8.11 -11.66 -4.04
C ASP A 16 -6.99 -12.71 -3.97
N LYS A 17 -6.25 -12.92 -5.09
CA LYS A 17 -5.16 -13.89 -5.19
C LYS A 17 -3.76 -13.29 -5.10
N ARG A 18 -3.59 -11.96 -5.19
CA ARG A 18 -2.26 -11.33 -5.22
C ARG A 18 -1.46 -11.63 -3.96
N LEU A 19 -1.99 -11.31 -2.80
CA LEU A 19 -1.34 -11.52 -1.50
C LEU A 19 -1.32 -13.01 -1.06
N LEU A 20 -1.91 -13.93 -1.84
CA LEU A 20 -1.79 -15.37 -1.63
C LEU A 20 -0.64 -16.00 -2.41
N ARG A 21 -0.06 -15.30 -3.38
CA ARG A 21 1.13 -15.76 -4.10
C ARG A 21 2.37 -15.55 -3.22
N ARG A 22 3.43 -16.32 -3.41
CA ARG A 22 4.62 -16.28 -2.53
C ARG A 22 5.21 -14.88 -2.37
N HIS A 23 5.37 -14.10 -3.45
CA HIS A 23 5.82 -12.71 -3.33
C HIS A 23 4.86 -11.84 -2.50
N GLY A 24 3.55 -11.97 -2.68
CA GLY A 24 2.55 -11.26 -1.86
C GLY A 24 2.49 -11.76 -0.41
N ILE A 25 2.82 -13.04 -0.15
CA ILE A 25 2.98 -13.55 1.22
C ILE A 25 4.15 -12.86 1.93
N VAL A 26 5.27 -12.61 1.22
CA VAL A 26 6.42 -11.87 1.77
C VAL A 26 5.99 -10.46 2.17
N GLU A 27 5.34 -9.72 1.26
CA GLU A 27 4.77 -8.38 1.52
C GLU A 27 3.85 -8.38 2.75
N PHE A 28 2.89 -9.30 2.77
CA PHE A 28 1.91 -9.42 3.85
C PHE A 28 2.57 -9.73 5.20
N GLN A 29 3.43 -10.74 5.25
CA GLN A 29 4.09 -11.18 6.49
C GLN A 29 5.03 -10.11 7.06
N THR A 30 5.76 -9.41 6.19
CA THR A 30 6.64 -8.33 6.61
C THR A 30 5.83 -7.13 7.14
N THR A 31 4.74 -6.76 6.46
CA THR A 31 3.86 -5.68 6.93
C THR A 31 3.21 -6.02 8.27
N MET A 32 2.68 -7.25 8.43
CA MET A 32 2.11 -7.69 9.71
C MET A 32 3.16 -7.71 10.84
N HIS A 33 4.41 -8.13 10.55
CA HIS A 33 5.51 -8.06 11.51
C HIS A 33 5.73 -6.63 12.02
N HIS A 34 5.70 -5.62 11.13
CA HIS A 34 5.82 -4.22 11.54
C HIS A 34 4.57 -3.69 12.26
N LEU A 35 3.38 -4.08 11.83
CA LEU A 35 2.12 -3.71 12.51
C LEU A 35 2.12 -4.17 13.96
N HIS A 36 2.51 -5.41 14.25
CA HIS A 36 2.55 -5.98 15.60
C HIS A 36 3.49 -5.22 16.55
N ARG A 37 4.47 -4.46 16.07
CA ARG A 37 5.34 -3.62 16.91
C ARG A 37 4.59 -2.43 17.52
N PHE A 38 3.46 -2.02 16.93
CA PHE A 38 2.73 -0.83 17.30
C PHE A 38 1.30 -1.11 17.78
N LEU A 39 0.77 -2.28 17.49
CA LEU A 39 -0.56 -2.68 17.93
C LEU A 39 -0.62 -2.88 19.45
N LYS A 40 -1.73 -2.42 20.06
CA LYS A 40 -2.01 -2.63 21.49
C LYS A 40 -3.43 -3.19 21.66
N PRO A 41 -3.69 -4.01 22.67
CA PRO A 41 -5.03 -4.51 22.96
C PRO A 41 -6.05 -3.37 23.08
N GLY A 42 -7.20 -3.55 22.45
CA GLY A 42 -8.28 -2.56 22.49
C GLY A 42 -8.18 -1.41 21.49
N TYR A 43 -7.14 -1.38 20.63
CA TYR A 43 -7.05 -0.38 19.57
C TYR A 43 -8.22 -0.49 18.59
N GLN A 44 -8.74 0.67 18.19
CA GLN A 44 -9.67 0.83 17.08
C GLN A 44 -8.84 1.03 15.80
N LEU A 45 -9.02 0.13 14.83
CA LEU A 45 -8.24 0.15 13.59
C LEU A 45 -9.12 0.60 12.42
N LEU A 46 -8.51 1.33 11.49
CA LEU A 46 -9.15 1.71 10.23
C LEU A 46 -8.30 1.24 9.06
N ASP A 47 -8.90 0.49 8.13
CA ASP A 47 -8.25 0.01 6.91
C ASP A 47 -8.83 0.74 5.69
N ILE A 48 -8.11 1.72 5.16
CA ILE A 48 -8.53 2.56 4.04
C ILE A 48 -7.97 1.98 2.74
N GLY A 49 -8.86 1.62 1.82
CA GLY A 49 -8.53 0.87 0.61
C GLY A 49 -8.29 -0.60 0.90
N ALA A 50 -9.16 -1.19 1.72
CA ALA A 50 -9.02 -2.55 2.23
C ALA A 50 -9.00 -3.65 1.14
N GLY A 51 -9.36 -3.32 -0.10
CA GLY A 51 -9.46 -4.29 -1.18
C GLY A 51 -10.44 -5.42 -0.83
N THR A 52 -9.97 -6.65 -0.94
CA THR A 52 -10.74 -7.83 -0.52
C THR A 52 -10.54 -8.19 0.96
N GLY A 53 -10.02 -7.28 1.78
CA GLY A 53 -9.97 -7.38 3.25
C GLY A 53 -8.86 -8.25 3.83
N ARG A 54 -7.72 -8.42 3.14
CA ARG A 54 -6.64 -9.30 3.61
C ARG A 54 -6.08 -8.92 4.98
N TYR A 55 -5.75 -7.64 5.17
CA TYR A 55 -5.25 -7.12 6.45
C TYR A 55 -6.37 -7.06 7.47
N THR A 56 -7.53 -6.53 7.10
CA THR A 56 -8.72 -6.46 7.97
C THR A 56 -9.08 -7.83 8.54
N SER A 57 -9.18 -8.89 7.70
CA SER A 57 -9.52 -10.25 8.18
C SER A 57 -8.48 -10.80 9.15
N ALA A 58 -7.17 -10.58 8.87
CA ALA A 58 -6.12 -11.04 9.76
C ALA A 58 -6.20 -10.36 11.13
N LEU A 59 -6.37 -9.03 11.15
CA LEU A 59 -6.46 -8.26 12.39
C LEU A 59 -7.75 -8.56 13.18
N MET A 60 -8.89 -8.78 12.49
CA MET A 60 -10.12 -9.25 13.13
C MET A 60 -9.94 -10.63 13.78
N ALA A 61 -9.23 -11.55 13.12
CA ALA A 61 -8.94 -12.88 13.69
C ALA A 61 -8.03 -12.80 14.92
N GLU A 62 -7.25 -11.73 15.07
CA GLU A 62 -6.43 -11.44 16.26
C GLU A 62 -7.24 -10.70 17.35
N GLY A 63 -8.53 -10.39 17.12
CA GLY A 63 -9.43 -9.78 18.10
C GLY A 63 -9.47 -8.25 18.07
N TYR A 64 -8.93 -7.61 17.05
CA TYR A 64 -9.05 -6.15 16.90
C TYR A 64 -10.38 -5.74 16.30
N ASP A 65 -10.88 -4.58 16.74
CA ASP A 65 -12.02 -3.91 16.10
C ASP A 65 -11.49 -3.13 14.88
N VAL A 66 -11.85 -3.60 13.68
CA VAL A 66 -11.38 -3.04 12.42
C VAL A 66 -12.54 -2.55 11.58
N LYS A 67 -12.56 -1.25 11.29
CA LYS A 67 -13.44 -0.69 10.27
C LYS A 67 -12.68 -0.60 8.95
N ALA A 68 -13.33 -0.98 7.86
CA ALA A 68 -12.75 -0.95 6.53
C ALA A 68 -13.47 0.04 5.62
N VAL A 69 -12.72 0.74 4.77
CA VAL A 69 -13.25 1.57 3.67
C VAL A 69 -12.65 1.07 2.37
N GLU A 70 -13.50 0.83 1.37
CA GLU A 70 -13.07 0.36 0.05
C GLU A 70 -13.87 1.07 -1.05
N LEU A 71 -13.18 1.49 -2.12
CA LEU A 71 -13.78 2.22 -3.23
C LEU A 71 -14.60 1.29 -4.15
N VAL A 72 -14.07 0.11 -4.44
CA VAL A 72 -14.56 -0.79 -5.48
C VAL A 72 -15.60 -1.75 -4.92
N LYS A 73 -16.85 -1.59 -5.34
CA LYS A 73 -17.98 -2.41 -4.86
C LYS A 73 -17.76 -3.91 -5.01
N ARG A 74 -17.10 -4.35 -6.08
CA ARG A 74 -16.77 -5.76 -6.27
C ARG A 74 -15.85 -6.29 -5.17
N ASN A 75 -14.82 -5.54 -4.79
CA ASN A 75 -13.91 -5.92 -3.72
C ASN A 75 -14.67 -6.09 -2.39
N ILE A 76 -15.58 -5.15 -2.09
CA ILE A 76 -16.45 -5.23 -0.92
C ILE A 76 -17.29 -6.52 -0.94
N ASN A 77 -17.89 -6.86 -2.08
CA ASN A 77 -18.70 -8.07 -2.18
C ASN A 77 -17.86 -9.33 -1.92
N VAL A 78 -16.67 -9.45 -2.55
CA VAL A 78 -15.73 -10.55 -2.31
C VAL A 78 -15.28 -10.61 -0.85
N PHE A 79 -15.06 -9.46 -0.23
CA PHE A 79 -14.70 -9.37 1.18
C PHE A 79 -15.84 -9.89 2.08
N LEU A 80 -17.06 -9.43 1.88
CA LEU A 80 -18.24 -9.84 2.67
C LEU A 80 -18.68 -11.28 2.44
N GLU A 81 -18.42 -11.87 1.26
CA GLU A 81 -18.63 -13.31 1.02
C GLU A 81 -17.74 -14.17 1.92
N ARG A 82 -16.53 -13.70 2.23
CA ARG A 82 -15.58 -14.41 3.07
C ARG A 82 -15.68 -14.05 4.55
N GLU A 83 -15.98 -12.80 4.85
CA GLU A 83 -16.11 -12.24 6.21
C GLU A 83 -17.46 -11.51 6.34
N PRO A 84 -18.58 -12.23 6.50
CA PRO A 84 -19.92 -11.61 6.52
C PRO A 84 -20.14 -10.61 7.65
N THR A 85 -19.33 -10.67 8.71
CA THR A 85 -19.41 -9.80 9.89
C THR A 85 -18.49 -8.58 9.79
N ALA A 86 -17.71 -8.45 8.72
CA ALA A 86 -16.79 -7.32 8.56
C ALA A 86 -17.54 -5.98 8.47
N ASN A 87 -17.03 -4.99 9.19
CA ASN A 87 -17.54 -3.62 9.13
C ASN A 87 -16.86 -2.87 7.97
N VAL A 88 -17.39 -3.03 6.76
CA VAL A 88 -16.85 -2.40 5.56
C VAL A 88 -17.86 -1.44 4.92
N VAL A 89 -17.38 -0.24 4.56
CA VAL A 89 -18.17 0.83 3.93
C VAL A 89 -17.55 1.21 2.59
N GLN A 90 -18.39 1.45 1.58
CA GLN A 90 -17.90 1.99 0.31
C GLN A 90 -17.53 3.46 0.46
N GLY A 91 -16.31 3.84 0.05
CA GLY A 91 -15.84 5.22 0.16
C GLY A 91 -14.55 5.50 -0.58
N ASP A 92 -14.29 6.79 -0.79
CA ASP A 92 -13.06 7.30 -1.39
C ASP A 92 -12.12 7.78 -0.28
N ALA A 93 -10.88 7.33 -0.30
CA ALA A 93 -9.84 7.70 0.68
C ALA A 93 -9.62 9.22 0.79
N ARG A 94 -9.98 9.98 -0.24
CA ARG A 94 -9.84 11.46 -0.29
C ARG A 94 -10.94 12.22 0.44
N ASN A 95 -12.06 11.55 0.76
CA ASN A 95 -13.21 12.18 1.40
C ASN A 95 -14.09 11.12 2.09
N MET A 96 -13.98 11.02 3.41
CA MET A 96 -14.68 10.02 4.22
C MET A 96 -15.51 10.70 5.34
N PRO A 97 -16.52 11.54 5.02
CA PRO A 97 -17.28 12.29 6.03
C PRO A 97 -18.07 11.38 6.98
N PHE A 98 -18.27 10.11 6.61
CA PHE A 98 -18.92 9.07 7.42
C PHE A 98 -17.99 8.42 8.46
N ILE A 99 -16.68 8.73 8.44
CA ILE A 99 -15.72 8.34 9.48
C ILE A 99 -15.51 9.53 10.40
N PRO A 100 -15.75 9.39 11.70
CA PRO A 100 -15.52 10.49 12.65
C PRO A 100 -14.05 10.90 12.72
N THR A 101 -13.83 12.16 13.03
CA THR A 101 -12.48 12.67 13.37
C THR A 101 -11.98 11.98 14.63
N ASP A 102 -10.66 11.78 14.75
CA ASP A 102 -9.99 11.20 15.92
C ASP A 102 -10.62 9.87 16.40
N SER A 103 -10.99 8.99 15.47
CA SER A 103 -11.70 7.74 15.79
C SER A 103 -10.81 6.49 15.77
N ALA A 104 -9.71 6.49 15.03
CA ALA A 104 -8.81 5.34 14.92
C ALA A 104 -7.52 5.54 15.71
N ASP A 105 -7.06 4.50 16.42
CA ASP A 105 -5.75 4.50 17.10
C ASP A 105 -4.61 4.22 16.10
N LEU A 106 -4.89 3.40 15.08
CA LEU A 106 -3.99 3.09 13.99
C LEU A 106 -4.77 2.95 12.68
N THR A 107 -4.27 3.60 11.63
CA THR A 107 -4.88 3.59 10.30
C THR A 107 -3.94 2.93 9.30
N LEU A 108 -4.49 2.03 8.47
CA LEU A 108 -3.83 1.47 7.30
C LEU A 108 -4.28 2.25 6.06
N LEU A 109 -3.34 2.68 5.24
CA LEU A 109 -3.54 3.33 3.95
C LEU A 109 -2.62 2.63 2.94
N LEU A 110 -2.84 1.30 2.75
CA LEU A 110 -1.92 0.40 2.07
C LEU A 110 -2.20 0.21 0.57
N GLY A 111 -3.16 0.95 0.00
CA GLY A 111 -3.57 0.81 -1.39
C GLY A 111 -3.81 2.12 -2.13
N PRO A 112 -4.53 3.07 -1.55
CA PRO A 112 -5.07 4.20 -2.29
C PRO A 112 -4.02 5.12 -2.94
N LEU A 113 -2.89 5.42 -2.28
CA LEU A 113 -2.00 6.49 -2.71
C LEU A 113 -1.38 6.29 -4.09
N TYR A 114 -1.06 5.06 -4.43
CA TYR A 114 -0.47 4.79 -5.76
C TYR A 114 -1.50 4.77 -6.91
N HIS A 115 -2.79 4.92 -6.59
CA HIS A 115 -3.85 5.15 -7.57
C HIS A 115 -4.25 6.63 -7.70
N LEU A 116 -3.61 7.51 -6.92
CA LEU A 116 -3.89 8.94 -6.89
C LEU A 116 -2.79 9.70 -7.62
N MET A 117 -3.13 10.25 -8.79
CA MET A 117 -2.16 10.91 -9.67
C MET A 117 -1.76 12.28 -9.13
N GLY A 118 -0.46 12.45 -8.87
CA GLY A 118 0.15 13.69 -8.40
C GLY A 118 -0.05 13.98 -6.91
N ASP A 119 0.74 14.91 -6.41
CA ASP A 119 0.85 15.24 -4.97
C ASP A 119 -0.50 15.76 -4.40
N SER A 120 -1.24 16.56 -5.16
CA SER A 120 -2.51 17.15 -4.69
C SER A 120 -3.54 16.10 -4.28
N GLU A 121 -3.71 15.04 -5.09
CA GLU A 121 -4.67 13.98 -4.80
C GLU A 121 -4.19 13.09 -3.64
N LYS A 122 -2.88 12.78 -3.57
CA LYS A 122 -2.27 12.06 -2.46
C LYS A 122 -2.43 12.82 -1.14
N LEU A 123 -2.22 14.14 -1.15
CA LEU A 123 -2.39 14.99 0.04
C LEU A 123 -3.83 15.02 0.55
N LYS A 124 -4.85 14.94 -0.32
CA LYS A 124 -6.24 14.80 0.13
C LYS A 124 -6.44 13.52 0.94
N ALA A 125 -5.92 12.39 0.46
CA ALA A 125 -6.04 11.12 1.16
C ALA A 125 -5.21 11.10 2.46
N LEU A 126 -4.00 11.66 2.47
CA LEU A 126 -3.18 11.79 3.67
C LEU A 126 -3.85 12.67 4.73
N ASN A 127 -4.44 13.79 4.32
CA ASN A 127 -5.16 14.68 5.24
C ASN A 127 -6.44 14.03 5.80
N GLU A 128 -7.16 13.24 5.01
CA GLU A 128 -8.31 12.47 5.51
C GLU A 128 -7.86 11.36 6.47
N ALA A 129 -6.80 10.61 6.14
CA ALA A 129 -6.23 9.62 7.05
C ALA A 129 -5.76 10.27 8.36
N LYS A 130 -5.11 11.45 8.28
CA LYS A 130 -4.73 12.26 9.45
C LYS A 130 -5.95 12.66 10.27
N ARG A 131 -7.02 13.18 9.64
CA ARG A 131 -8.24 13.62 10.32
C ARG A 131 -8.90 12.51 11.12
N VAL A 132 -8.97 11.29 10.57
CA VAL A 132 -9.65 10.16 11.21
C VAL A 132 -8.80 9.45 12.25
N THR A 133 -7.49 9.62 12.21
CA THR A 133 -6.55 9.04 13.18
C THR A 133 -6.39 9.96 14.38
N LYS A 134 -6.44 9.43 15.59
CA LYS A 134 -6.27 10.18 16.83
C LYS A 134 -4.90 10.87 16.90
N SER A 135 -4.81 11.99 17.59
CA SER A 135 -3.52 12.62 17.93
C SER A 135 -2.61 11.61 18.64
N GLY A 136 -1.35 11.51 18.22
CA GLY A 136 -0.39 10.49 18.64
C GLY A 136 -0.57 9.12 18.00
N GLY A 137 -1.68 8.88 17.27
CA GLY A 137 -1.94 7.67 16.50
C GLY A 137 -1.03 7.54 15.29
N LEU A 138 -1.03 6.35 14.69
CA LEU A 138 -0.13 6.01 13.58
C LEU A 138 -0.91 5.73 12.29
N ILE A 139 -0.29 6.10 11.18
CA ILE A 139 -0.76 5.76 9.84
C ILE A 139 0.33 4.96 9.12
N PHE A 140 -0.01 3.79 8.59
CA PHE A 140 0.83 2.99 7.72
C PHE A 140 0.47 3.31 6.27
N VAL A 141 1.39 3.91 5.54
CA VAL A 141 1.14 4.43 4.19
C VAL A 141 1.99 3.70 3.16
N ALA A 142 1.36 2.99 2.22
CA ALA A 142 2.08 2.29 1.16
C ALA A 142 2.21 3.15 -0.11
N TYR A 143 3.37 3.03 -0.73
CA TYR A 143 3.73 3.67 -2.00
C TYR A 143 4.34 2.66 -2.97
N LEU A 144 4.16 2.87 -4.27
CA LEU A 144 4.87 2.18 -5.35
C LEU A 144 6.15 2.94 -5.70
N MET A 145 7.27 2.19 -5.80
CA MET A 145 8.58 2.78 -6.01
C MET A 145 8.95 2.90 -7.49
N ASN A 146 9.44 4.08 -7.83
CA ASN A 146 9.87 4.41 -9.18
C ASN A 146 10.96 3.46 -9.71
N GLU A 147 12.00 3.18 -8.90
CA GLU A 147 13.15 2.40 -9.34
C GLU A 147 12.80 0.96 -9.71
N TYR A 148 11.93 0.32 -8.93
CA TYR A 148 11.41 -1.00 -9.30
C TYR A 148 10.69 -0.97 -10.63
N SER A 149 9.83 0.03 -10.83
CA SER A 149 9.01 0.16 -12.04
C SER A 149 9.84 0.47 -13.28
N ILE A 150 10.86 1.33 -13.15
CA ILE A 150 11.84 1.59 -14.21
C ILE A 150 12.57 0.30 -14.62
N LEU A 151 13.05 -0.48 -13.65
CA LEU A 151 13.77 -1.72 -13.96
C LEU A 151 12.85 -2.78 -14.56
N SER A 152 11.67 -3.02 -13.96
CA SER A 152 10.80 -4.15 -14.31
C SER A 152 9.90 -3.90 -15.53
N TYR A 153 9.53 -2.64 -15.81
CA TYR A 153 8.60 -2.31 -16.90
C TYR A 153 9.22 -1.46 -18.01
N CYS A 154 10.28 -0.72 -17.71
CA CYS A 154 10.90 0.12 -18.74
C CYS A 154 12.13 -0.56 -19.36
N PHE A 155 13.02 -1.14 -18.54
CA PHE A 155 14.23 -1.80 -19.03
C PHE A 155 14.00 -3.28 -19.36
N ASP A 156 13.38 -4.07 -18.48
CA ASP A 156 13.18 -5.51 -18.69
C ASP A 156 12.26 -5.79 -19.90
N GLU A 157 11.33 -4.89 -20.20
CA GLU A 157 10.47 -4.93 -21.39
C GLU A 157 11.03 -4.18 -22.62
N ASP A 158 12.26 -3.69 -22.55
CA ASP A 158 12.95 -2.92 -23.64
C ASP A 158 12.16 -1.71 -24.14
N ARG A 159 11.50 -0.99 -23.24
CA ARG A 159 10.62 0.15 -23.56
C ARG A 159 11.19 1.51 -23.21
N ILE A 160 12.33 1.56 -22.51
CA ILE A 160 12.84 2.80 -21.93
C ILE A 160 13.06 3.92 -22.96
N SER A 161 13.59 3.58 -24.15
CA SER A 161 13.85 4.56 -25.19
C SER A 161 12.57 5.22 -25.72
N ASP A 162 11.52 4.43 -25.97
CA ASP A 162 10.22 4.90 -26.42
C ASP A 162 9.54 5.78 -25.34
N LEU A 163 9.64 5.38 -24.05
CA LEU A 163 9.06 6.14 -22.94
C LEU A 163 9.76 7.49 -22.72
N LEU A 164 11.08 7.54 -22.87
CA LEU A 164 11.85 8.79 -22.83
C LEU A 164 11.48 9.72 -24.00
N GLU A 165 11.33 9.18 -25.22
CA GLU A 165 10.95 9.94 -26.41
C GLU A 165 9.55 10.54 -26.26
N LYS A 166 8.59 9.79 -25.67
CA LYS A 166 7.24 10.25 -25.39
C LYS A 166 7.11 11.16 -24.16
N GLY A 167 8.18 11.38 -23.41
CA GLY A 167 8.15 12.17 -22.19
C GLY A 167 7.37 11.50 -21.03
N LEU A 168 7.15 10.19 -21.11
CA LEU A 168 6.49 9.40 -20.04
C LEU A 168 7.50 8.99 -18.96
N VAL A 169 8.77 9.07 -19.25
CA VAL A 169 9.88 9.00 -18.30
C VAL A 169 10.77 10.23 -18.57
N ASP A 170 11.18 10.94 -17.54
CA ASP A 170 12.06 12.10 -17.69
C ASP A 170 13.56 11.69 -17.79
N ARG A 171 14.45 12.68 -17.99
CA ARG A 171 15.89 12.46 -18.10
C ARG A 171 16.57 12.04 -16.79
N ASN A 172 15.87 12.12 -15.67
CA ASN A 172 16.29 11.61 -14.37
C ASN A 172 15.72 10.20 -14.10
N PHE A 173 15.11 9.58 -15.11
CA PHE A 173 14.44 8.28 -15.02
C PHE A 173 13.32 8.27 -13.99
N HIS A 174 12.55 9.35 -13.88
CA HIS A 174 11.33 9.39 -13.08
C HIS A 174 10.12 9.22 -14.02
N ILE A 175 9.24 8.26 -13.70
CA ILE A 175 8.02 8.00 -14.46
C ILE A 175 7.08 9.19 -14.23
N GLN A 176 6.54 9.73 -15.32
CA GLN A 176 5.64 10.86 -15.28
C GLN A 176 4.19 10.36 -15.24
N ALA A 177 3.52 10.53 -14.09
CA ALA A 177 2.14 10.11 -13.92
C ALA A 177 1.22 10.76 -14.96
N GLN A 178 0.40 9.93 -15.60
CA GLN A 178 -0.60 10.39 -16.56
C GLN A 178 -2.00 10.21 -15.95
N PRO A 179 -2.95 11.12 -16.22
CA PRO A 179 -4.31 11.07 -15.64
C PRO A 179 -5.06 9.76 -15.90
N ASP A 180 -4.74 9.10 -17.02
CA ASP A 180 -5.41 7.86 -17.44
C ASP A 180 -4.67 6.59 -17.02
N GLU A 181 -3.51 6.73 -16.38
CA GLU A 181 -2.74 5.59 -15.85
C GLU A 181 -3.37 5.06 -14.55
N LEU A 182 -3.03 3.81 -14.26
CA LEU A 182 -3.52 3.15 -13.04
C LEU A 182 -2.69 3.48 -11.82
N TYR A 183 -1.39 3.68 -12.00
CA TYR A 183 -0.41 3.83 -10.93
C TYR A 183 0.41 5.11 -11.07
N ASP A 184 0.69 5.72 -9.94
CA ASP A 184 1.67 6.78 -9.77
C ASP A 184 2.82 6.29 -8.89
N TYR A 185 4.04 6.56 -9.33
CA TYR A 185 5.26 6.05 -8.73
C TYR A 185 6.04 7.19 -8.07
N VAL A 186 6.64 6.89 -6.92
CA VAL A 186 7.34 7.89 -6.13
C VAL A 186 8.76 7.43 -5.77
N ARG A 187 9.59 8.38 -5.37
CA ARG A 187 10.87 8.20 -4.69
C ARG A 187 10.77 8.55 -3.21
N ILE A 188 11.77 8.22 -2.42
CA ILE A 188 11.80 8.57 -1.00
C ILE A 188 11.69 10.08 -0.77
N ASP A 189 12.28 10.89 -1.64
CA ASP A 189 12.20 12.35 -1.56
C ASP A 189 10.77 12.88 -1.80
N ASP A 190 10.00 12.23 -2.66
CA ASP A 190 8.59 12.55 -2.89
C ASP A 190 7.76 12.26 -1.63
N ILE A 191 8.01 11.10 -0.98
CA ILE A 191 7.36 10.74 0.28
C ILE A 191 7.72 11.76 1.37
N ASN A 192 8.98 12.19 1.46
CA ASN A 192 9.41 13.20 2.40
C ASN A 192 8.66 14.53 2.20
N ARG A 193 8.48 14.97 0.95
CA ARG A 193 7.71 16.19 0.63
C ARG A 193 6.23 16.05 0.99
N LEU A 194 5.62 14.90 0.72
CA LEU A 194 4.23 14.63 1.08
C LEU A 194 4.01 14.66 2.59
N ASN A 195 4.90 14.03 3.37
CA ASN A 195 4.83 14.05 4.83
C ASN A 195 4.96 15.46 5.37
N GLN A 196 5.93 16.23 4.87
CA GLN A 196 6.11 17.63 5.28
C GLN A 196 4.86 18.46 4.97
N ALA A 197 4.28 18.32 3.78
CA ALA A 197 3.10 19.06 3.36
C ALA A 197 1.84 18.68 4.18
N ALA A 198 1.70 17.41 4.57
CA ALA A 198 0.62 16.94 5.43
C ALA A 198 0.85 17.19 6.92
N GLY A 199 2.05 17.62 7.31
CA GLY A 199 2.43 17.79 8.73
C GLY A 199 2.39 16.45 9.48
N LEU A 200 2.98 15.40 8.88
CA LEU A 200 3.10 14.07 9.45
C LEU A 200 4.57 13.79 9.80
N GLU A 201 4.80 13.17 10.97
CA GLU A 201 6.14 12.81 11.45
C GLU A 201 6.43 11.36 11.18
N ARG A 202 7.52 11.05 10.45
CA ARG A 202 7.95 9.67 10.24
C ARG A 202 8.45 9.02 11.51
N VAL A 203 7.89 7.85 11.85
CA VAL A 203 8.35 6.98 12.93
C VAL A 203 9.35 5.97 12.41
N THR A 204 9.02 5.31 11.31
CA THR A 204 9.92 4.41 10.58
C THR A 204 9.45 4.26 9.12
N ILE A 205 10.32 3.71 8.28
CA ILE A 205 10.00 3.37 6.89
C ILE A 205 10.63 2.02 6.58
N PHE A 206 9.91 1.17 5.84
CA PHE A 206 10.41 -0.16 5.49
C PHE A 206 9.94 -0.60 4.10
N SER A 207 10.72 -1.50 3.47
CA SER A 207 10.32 -2.19 2.24
C SER A 207 9.65 -3.51 2.62
N PRO A 208 8.34 -3.69 2.36
CA PRO A 208 7.63 -4.91 2.77
C PRO A 208 7.97 -6.12 1.91
N ASP A 209 8.36 -5.91 0.68
CA ASP A 209 8.59 -6.94 -0.33
C ASP A 209 10.07 -7.10 -0.74
N GLY A 210 10.89 -6.04 -0.61
CA GLY A 210 12.30 -6.07 -0.97
C GLY A 210 12.53 -6.60 -2.39
N ALA A 211 13.30 -7.69 -2.51
CA ALA A 211 13.60 -8.32 -3.79
C ALA A 211 12.52 -9.33 -4.26
N SER A 212 11.45 -9.54 -3.52
CA SER A 212 10.50 -10.64 -3.79
C SER A 212 9.84 -10.53 -5.16
N ASP A 213 9.55 -9.31 -5.61
CA ASP A 213 8.92 -9.06 -6.90
C ASP A 213 9.85 -9.32 -8.08
N TYR A 214 11.15 -9.04 -7.95
CA TYR A 214 12.16 -9.46 -8.92
C TYR A 214 12.35 -10.98 -8.97
N MET A 215 12.06 -11.67 -7.85
CA MET A 215 12.31 -13.09 -7.66
C MET A 215 11.07 -13.97 -7.79
N ARG A 216 9.92 -13.46 -8.28
CA ARG A 216 8.61 -14.18 -8.32
C ARG A 216 8.73 -15.63 -8.78
N THR A 217 9.39 -15.86 -9.93
CA THR A 217 9.58 -17.20 -10.48
C THR A 217 10.44 -18.09 -9.58
N ARG A 218 11.47 -17.52 -8.95
CA ARG A 218 12.38 -18.25 -8.05
C ARG A 218 11.68 -18.61 -6.74
N LEU A 219 10.96 -17.68 -6.15
CA LEU A 219 10.19 -17.91 -4.92
C LEU A 219 9.19 -19.07 -5.09
N ASN A 220 8.52 -19.16 -6.24
CA ASN A 220 7.56 -20.24 -6.52
C ASN A 220 8.22 -21.64 -6.63
N ARG A 221 9.54 -21.71 -6.79
CA ARG A 221 10.32 -22.97 -6.90
C ARG A 221 11.07 -23.33 -5.61
N MET A 222 11.10 -22.45 -4.61
CA MET A 222 11.74 -22.74 -3.33
C MET A 222 10.97 -23.82 -2.59
N SER A 223 11.67 -24.63 -1.77
CA SER A 223 11.02 -25.45 -0.75
C SER A 223 10.31 -24.54 0.27
N ASP A 224 9.33 -25.07 1.00
CA ASP A 224 8.63 -24.28 2.03
C ASP A 224 9.58 -23.84 3.15
N GLU A 225 10.56 -24.67 3.50
CA GLU A 225 11.62 -24.32 4.47
C GLU A 225 12.47 -23.13 3.99
N THR A 226 12.98 -23.18 2.75
CA THR A 226 13.76 -22.08 2.17
C THR A 226 12.92 -20.80 2.05
N PHE A 227 11.65 -20.94 1.70
CA PHE A 227 10.74 -19.81 1.60
C PHE A 227 10.46 -19.17 2.97
N ALA A 228 10.30 -19.98 4.03
CA ALA A 228 10.16 -19.45 5.39
C ALA A 228 11.42 -18.66 5.82
N LEU A 229 12.62 -19.17 5.54
CA LEU A 229 13.87 -18.44 5.79
C LEU A 229 13.97 -17.15 4.98
N PHE A 230 13.44 -17.12 3.74
CA PHE A 230 13.40 -15.90 2.94
C PHE A 230 12.49 -14.83 3.58
N ILE A 231 11.35 -15.23 4.14
CA ILE A 231 10.47 -14.30 4.87
C ILE A 231 11.20 -13.72 6.10
N GLU A 232 11.88 -14.55 6.89
CA GLU A 232 12.63 -14.08 8.05
C GLU A 232 13.79 -13.14 7.63
N TYR A 233 14.50 -13.48 6.55
CA TYR A 233 15.50 -12.60 5.96
C TYR A 233 14.89 -11.25 5.59
N GLN A 234 13.75 -11.22 4.88
CA GLN A 234 13.09 -9.97 4.46
C GLN A 234 12.67 -9.14 5.67
N LYS A 235 12.08 -9.73 6.71
CA LYS A 235 11.76 -9.01 7.95
C LYS A 235 13.00 -8.36 8.57
N THR A 236 14.13 -9.08 8.58
CA THR A 236 15.39 -8.61 9.15
C THR A 236 15.97 -7.41 8.40
N ILE A 237 15.84 -7.37 7.07
CA ILE A 237 16.46 -6.32 6.24
C ILE A 237 15.50 -5.19 5.84
N SER A 238 14.21 -5.32 6.14
CA SER A 238 13.16 -4.44 5.62
C SER A 238 13.34 -2.95 5.95
N GLU A 239 13.95 -2.62 7.10
CA GLU A 239 14.23 -1.24 7.53
C GLU A 239 15.65 -0.75 7.15
N ARG A 240 16.42 -1.53 6.41
CA ARG A 240 17.78 -1.12 6.01
C ARG A 240 17.73 0.04 5.04
N PRO A 241 18.32 1.22 5.38
CA PRO A 241 18.21 2.43 4.56
C PRO A 241 18.91 2.31 3.20
N ASP A 242 19.91 1.41 3.08
CA ASP A 242 20.60 1.12 1.84
C ASP A 242 19.82 0.19 0.87
N LEU A 243 18.67 -0.36 1.31
CA LEU A 243 17.80 -1.24 0.53
C LEU A 243 16.39 -0.69 0.33
N ILE A 244 15.98 0.30 1.12
CA ILE A 244 14.68 0.94 0.99
C ILE A 244 14.59 1.69 -0.35
N GLY A 245 13.48 1.54 -1.06
CA GLY A 245 13.24 2.19 -2.36
C GLY A 245 13.65 1.37 -3.58
N ALA A 246 14.38 0.27 -3.40
CA ALA A 246 14.73 -0.66 -4.48
C ALA A 246 13.67 -1.77 -4.68
N GLY A 247 12.81 -2.03 -3.70
CA GLY A 247 11.67 -2.95 -3.81
C GLY A 247 10.50 -2.34 -4.58
N SER A 248 9.45 -3.13 -4.79
CA SER A 248 8.23 -2.68 -5.47
C SER A 248 7.45 -1.67 -4.61
N HIS A 249 7.39 -1.94 -3.31
CA HIS A 249 6.68 -1.10 -2.35
C HIS A 249 7.58 -0.59 -1.23
N VAL A 250 7.14 0.53 -0.68
CA VAL A 250 7.61 1.05 0.61
C VAL A 250 6.38 1.34 1.47
N VAL A 251 6.48 1.03 2.76
CA VAL A 251 5.50 1.44 3.77
C VAL A 251 6.16 2.45 4.69
N ASP A 252 5.60 3.63 4.73
CA ASP A 252 5.99 4.73 5.64
C ASP A 252 5.05 4.74 6.84
N VAL A 253 5.60 4.63 8.03
CA VAL A 253 4.84 4.70 9.30
C VAL A 253 4.98 6.10 9.85
N VAL A 254 3.88 6.82 9.86
CA VAL A 254 3.86 8.23 10.28
C VAL A 254 2.95 8.44 11.47
N ARG A 255 3.27 9.43 12.29
CA ARG A 255 2.51 9.84 13.47
C ARG A 255 1.70 11.10 13.19
N VAL A 256 0.49 11.13 13.70
CA VAL A 256 -0.38 12.31 13.75
C VAL A 256 0.01 13.14 14.97
N GLY A 257 0.34 14.41 14.73
CA GLY A 257 0.67 15.38 15.79
C GLY A 257 -0.56 15.89 16.56
#